data_8130393e37acca71807cd9b86da198fe
#
_entry.id   8130393e37acca71807cd9b86da198fe
#
_cell.length_a   1.000
_cell.length_b   1.000
_cell.length_c   1.000
_cell.angle_alpha   90.00
_cell.angle_beta   90.00
_cell.angle_gamma   90.00
#
_symmetry.space_group_name_H-M   'P 1'
#
loop_
_entity.id
_entity.type
_entity.pdbx_description
1 polymer ?
#
loop_
_entity_poly.entity_id
_entity_poly.type
_entity_poly.pdbx_seq_one_letter_code
_entity_poly.pdbx_strand_id
1 'polypeptide(L)'
;MRDAAGAFLYAVRVAEDITERRQADKRQKLLIDELNHRVKNTLATVQSLAWQAARPGVPPQVAQERFQERLLALSRTHNLLNETHWEGASLRTILETELGPYATAAGCVRLDGPEVHLDARPAVVLGMAVHELTTNAVKQGALAAASGRVQVGWKIDNRGGEAVLAIDWCELDGPTLAAQPSLGFGSRLLRQTITRELAGQLDLRYEREGVCCTIAVPTGSGNQQAA
;
A
#
# COMPACT_ATOMS: atom_id res chain seq x y z
N MET A 1 -12.87 -42.59 47.46
CA MET A 1 -13.64 -42.94 48.71
C MET A 1 -12.76 -43.71 49.59
N ARG A 2 -12.97 -43.58 50.93
CA ARG A 2 -12.31 -44.39 51.95
C ARG A 2 -13.38 -45.12 52.75
N ASP A 3 -13.07 -46.30 53.30
CA ASP A 3 -13.97 -47.02 54.18
C ASP A 3 -13.95 -46.43 55.59
N ALA A 4 -14.75 -47.01 56.51
CA ALA A 4 -14.84 -46.54 57.89
C ALA A 4 -13.54 -46.72 58.69
N ALA A 5 -12.58 -47.54 58.23
CA ALA A 5 -11.26 -47.76 58.82
C ALA A 5 -10.19 -46.86 58.17
N GLY A 6 -10.54 -45.98 57.20
CA GLY A 6 -9.67 -45.06 56.48
C GLY A 6 -8.91 -45.66 55.30
N ALA A 7 -9.14 -46.93 54.96
CA ALA A 7 -8.52 -47.59 53.82
C ALA A 7 -9.10 -47.08 52.46
N PHE A 8 -8.28 -47.03 51.42
CA PHE A 8 -8.69 -46.65 50.11
C PHE A 8 -9.55 -47.75 49.45
N LEU A 9 -10.81 -47.45 49.16
CA LEU A 9 -11.71 -48.38 48.47
C LEU A 9 -11.53 -48.27 46.92
N TYR A 10 -11.57 -47.06 46.38
CA TYR A 10 -11.31 -46.84 44.98
C TYR A 10 -11.03 -45.35 44.72
N ALA A 11 -10.39 -45.07 43.62
CA ALA A 11 -10.21 -43.73 43.08
C ALA A 11 -10.83 -43.65 41.68
N VAL A 12 -11.63 -42.64 41.46
CA VAL A 12 -12.16 -42.34 40.12
C VAL A 12 -11.27 -41.25 39.50
N ARG A 13 -10.69 -41.55 38.35
CA ARG A 13 -10.03 -40.54 37.50
C ARG A 13 -10.97 -40.18 36.39
N VAL A 14 -11.24 -38.89 36.26
CA VAL A 14 -11.90 -38.32 35.08
C VAL A 14 -10.80 -37.69 34.23
N ALA A 15 -10.67 -38.13 33.01
CA ALA A 15 -9.79 -37.52 32.02
C ALA A 15 -10.66 -36.97 30.91
N GLU A 16 -10.48 -35.71 30.62
CA GLU A 16 -11.11 -35.02 29.51
C GLU A 16 -10.04 -34.74 28.44
N ASP A 17 -10.32 -35.09 27.21
CA ASP A 17 -9.46 -34.72 26.07
C ASP A 17 -9.72 -33.26 25.72
N ILE A 18 -8.75 -32.40 26.06
CA ILE A 18 -8.80 -30.95 25.81
C ILE A 18 -7.98 -30.55 24.58
N THR A 19 -7.57 -31.49 23.72
CA THR A 19 -6.70 -31.27 22.58
C THR A 19 -7.33 -30.27 21.60
N GLU A 20 -8.59 -30.46 21.22
CA GLU A 20 -9.32 -29.55 20.33
C GLU A 20 -9.46 -28.16 20.93
N ARG A 21 -9.81 -28.07 22.21
CA ARG A 21 -9.93 -26.80 22.93
C ARG A 21 -8.60 -26.04 22.92
N ARG A 22 -7.49 -26.72 23.27
CA ARG A 22 -6.15 -26.10 23.22
C ARG A 22 -5.72 -25.66 21.82
N GLN A 23 -6.09 -26.41 20.78
CA GLN A 23 -5.82 -26.03 19.41
C GLN A 23 -6.64 -24.80 18.99
N ALA A 24 -7.92 -24.74 19.38
CA ALA A 24 -8.77 -23.57 19.14
C ALA A 24 -8.22 -22.32 19.86
N ASP A 25 -7.85 -22.44 21.14
CA ASP A 25 -7.27 -21.34 21.92
C ASP A 25 -5.95 -20.82 21.30
N LYS A 26 -5.08 -21.74 20.85
CA LYS A 26 -3.83 -21.37 20.17
C LYS A 26 -4.11 -20.63 18.86
N ARG A 27 -5.06 -21.13 18.05
CA ARG A 27 -5.44 -20.48 16.78
C ARG A 27 -6.03 -19.10 17.02
N GLN A 28 -6.91 -18.98 18.02
CA GLN A 28 -7.49 -17.69 18.40
C GLN A 28 -6.40 -16.70 18.85
N LYS A 29 -5.44 -17.14 19.65
CA LYS A 29 -4.33 -16.29 20.10
C LYS A 29 -3.49 -15.80 18.93
N LEU A 30 -3.15 -16.67 17.97
CA LEU A 30 -2.41 -16.29 16.77
C LEU A 30 -3.16 -15.23 15.95
N LEU A 31 -4.49 -15.38 15.78
CA LEU A 31 -5.31 -14.39 15.07
C LEU A 31 -5.35 -13.05 15.79
N ILE A 32 -5.46 -13.04 17.13
CA ILE A 32 -5.44 -11.81 17.92
C ILE A 32 -4.07 -11.13 17.84
N ASP A 33 -2.98 -11.90 17.92
CA ASP A 33 -1.62 -11.34 17.82
C ASP A 33 -1.38 -10.75 16.43
N GLU A 34 -1.83 -11.40 15.37
CA GLU A 34 -1.77 -10.88 13.99
C GLU A 34 -2.60 -9.62 13.84
N LEU A 35 -3.85 -9.60 14.36
CA LEU A 35 -4.70 -8.41 14.33
C LEU A 35 -4.04 -7.23 15.05
N ASN A 36 -3.50 -7.46 16.24
CA ASN A 36 -2.79 -6.44 17.01
C ASN A 36 -1.58 -5.88 16.26
N HIS A 37 -0.84 -6.74 15.55
CA HIS A 37 0.29 -6.34 14.75
C HIS A 37 -0.14 -5.44 13.58
N ARG A 38 -1.23 -5.80 12.90
CA ARG A 38 -1.82 -4.99 11.80
C ARG A 38 -2.32 -3.63 12.29
N VAL A 39 -3.05 -3.59 13.41
CA VAL A 39 -3.51 -2.33 14.02
C VAL A 39 -2.32 -1.42 14.36
N LYS A 40 -1.27 -1.96 14.97
CA LYS A 40 -0.05 -1.18 15.27
C LYS A 40 0.59 -0.61 14.01
N ASN A 41 0.68 -1.41 12.93
CA ASN A 41 1.25 -0.95 11.66
C ASN A 41 0.41 0.17 11.04
N THR A 42 -0.91 0.03 11.02
CA THR A 42 -1.82 1.06 10.51
C THR A 42 -1.70 2.35 11.33
N LEU A 43 -1.67 2.26 12.65
CA LEU A 43 -1.49 3.42 13.53
C LEU A 43 -0.13 4.10 13.31
N ALA A 44 0.94 3.33 13.11
CA ALA A 44 2.26 3.88 12.79
C ALA A 44 2.25 4.65 11.46
N THR A 45 1.55 4.13 10.44
CA THR A 45 1.37 4.83 9.17
C THR A 45 0.58 6.14 9.37
N VAL A 46 -0.54 6.11 10.10
CA VAL A 46 -1.33 7.34 10.41
C VAL A 46 -0.50 8.35 11.18
N GLN A 47 0.27 7.93 12.18
CA GLN A 47 1.19 8.81 12.92
C GLN A 47 2.23 9.43 11.99
N SER A 48 2.82 8.65 11.08
CA SER A 48 3.77 9.16 10.09
C SER A 48 3.12 10.22 9.20
N LEU A 49 1.89 10.01 8.73
CA LEU A 49 1.14 10.98 7.93
C LEU A 49 0.87 12.27 8.71
N ALA A 50 0.46 12.16 9.98
CA ALA A 50 0.20 13.32 10.83
C ALA A 50 1.47 14.16 11.09
N TRP A 51 2.58 13.51 11.44
CA TRP A 51 3.88 14.17 11.61
C TRP A 51 4.35 14.88 10.34
N GLN A 52 4.10 14.28 9.20
CA GLN A 52 4.46 14.83 7.90
C GLN A 52 3.58 16.02 7.51
N ALA A 53 2.31 16.03 7.89
CA ALA A 53 1.42 17.15 7.67
C ALA A 53 1.77 18.37 8.53
N ALA A 54 2.23 18.15 9.77
CA ALA A 54 2.49 19.19 10.77
C ALA A 54 3.85 19.89 10.62
N ARG A 55 4.44 19.96 9.42
CA ARG A 55 5.75 20.59 9.22
C ARG A 55 5.72 22.11 9.35
N PRO A 56 6.81 22.73 9.87
CA PRO A 56 6.96 24.19 9.90
C PRO A 56 6.88 24.80 8.49
N GLY A 57 6.18 25.93 8.36
CA GLY A 57 6.06 26.68 7.11
C GLY A 57 4.91 26.27 6.19
N VAL A 58 4.11 25.27 6.55
CA VAL A 58 2.86 24.92 5.84
C VAL A 58 1.69 25.55 6.59
N PRO A 59 0.79 26.31 5.90
CA PRO A 59 -0.42 26.83 6.55
C PRO A 59 -1.27 25.69 7.13
N PRO A 60 -1.87 25.86 8.32
CA PRO A 60 -2.62 24.79 8.99
C PRO A 60 -3.74 24.17 8.13
N GLN A 61 -4.44 24.98 7.37
CA GLN A 61 -5.51 24.51 6.47
C GLN A 61 -4.97 23.58 5.39
N VAL A 62 -3.86 23.95 4.76
CA VAL A 62 -3.21 23.13 3.72
C VAL A 62 -2.66 21.83 4.31
N ALA A 63 -2.12 21.89 5.53
CA ALA A 63 -1.67 20.71 6.25
C ALA A 63 -2.81 19.74 6.55
N GLN A 64 -3.95 20.28 6.99
CA GLN A 64 -5.15 19.50 7.29
C GLN A 64 -5.74 18.85 6.03
N GLU A 65 -5.89 19.59 4.94
CA GLU A 65 -6.40 19.07 3.67
C GLU A 65 -5.53 17.92 3.15
N ARG A 66 -4.20 18.10 3.13
CA ARG A 66 -3.25 17.05 2.72
C ARG A 66 -3.30 15.82 3.60
N PHE A 67 -3.45 15.99 4.91
CA PHE A 67 -3.61 14.89 5.85
C PHE A 67 -4.89 14.09 5.57
N GLN A 68 -6.01 14.79 5.37
CA GLN A 68 -7.30 14.17 5.06
C GLN A 68 -7.25 13.40 3.73
N GLU A 69 -6.70 13.98 2.66
CA GLU A 69 -6.54 13.33 1.37
C GLU A 69 -5.77 11.99 1.49
N ARG A 70 -4.67 12.00 2.23
CA ARG A 70 -3.85 10.79 2.46
C ARG A 70 -4.53 9.75 3.33
N LEU A 71 -5.25 10.20 4.34
CA LEU A 71 -6.02 9.30 5.19
C LEU A 71 -7.11 8.59 4.38
N LEU A 72 -7.75 9.30 3.45
CA LEU A 72 -8.73 8.72 2.53
C LEU A 72 -8.07 7.72 1.57
N ALA A 73 -6.89 8.02 1.03
CA ALA A 73 -6.14 7.08 0.19
C ALA A 73 -5.77 5.80 0.96
N LEU A 74 -5.26 5.96 2.18
CA LEU A 74 -4.98 4.82 3.06
C LEU A 74 -6.24 3.99 3.32
N SER A 75 -7.37 4.64 3.56
CA SER A 75 -8.66 3.97 3.78
C SER A 75 -9.13 3.18 2.55
N ARG A 76 -8.98 3.72 1.33
CA ARG A 76 -9.34 3.01 0.09
C ARG A 76 -8.51 1.74 -0.08
N THR A 77 -7.19 1.85 0.07
CA THR A 77 -6.31 0.68 -0.03
C THR A 77 -6.60 -0.35 1.06
N HIS A 78 -6.93 0.12 2.26
CA HIS A 78 -7.36 -0.75 3.36
C HIS A 78 -8.66 -1.51 3.04
N ASN A 79 -9.63 -0.86 2.38
CA ASN A 79 -10.87 -1.50 1.96
C ASN A 79 -10.62 -2.58 0.91
N LEU A 80 -9.76 -2.32 -0.08
CA LEU A 80 -9.33 -3.34 -1.06
C LEU A 80 -8.71 -4.56 -0.38
N LEU A 81 -7.86 -4.33 0.63
CA LEU A 81 -7.25 -5.43 1.37
C LEU A 81 -8.24 -6.19 2.26
N ASN A 82 -9.26 -5.51 2.79
CA ASN A 82 -10.32 -6.19 3.55
C ASN A 82 -11.15 -7.13 2.66
N GLU A 83 -11.47 -6.73 1.43
CA GLU A 83 -12.18 -7.56 0.45
C GLU A 83 -11.42 -8.83 0.10
N THR A 84 -10.10 -8.78 0.09
CA THR A 84 -9.22 -9.93 -0.16
C THR A 84 -8.74 -10.63 1.11
N HIS A 85 -9.38 -10.39 2.27
CA HIS A 85 -8.96 -10.94 3.57
C HIS A 85 -7.48 -10.70 3.88
N TRP A 86 -6.92 -9.59 3.38
CA TRP A 86 -5.51 -9.23 3.54
C TRP A 86 -4.51 -10.15 2.82
N GLU A 87 -4.96 -10.94 1.88
CA GLU A 87 -4.07 -11.73 1.04
C GLU A 87 -3.26 -10.86 0.07
N GLY A 88 -3.65 -9.59 -0.06
CA GLY A 88 -3.01 -8.62 -0.95
C GLY A 88 -3.99 -7.98 -1.92
N ALA A 89 -3.47 -7.28 -2.93
CA ALA A 89 -4.29 -6.64 -3.95
C ALA A 89 -3.60 -6.66 -5.32
N SER A 90 -4.40 -6.69 -6.40
CA SER A 90 -3.89 -6.50 -7.75
C SER A 90 -3.35 -5.08 -7.93
N LEU A 91 -2.16 -4.93 -8.50
CA LEU A 91 -1.61 -3.62 -8.86
C LEU A 91 -2.54 -2.88 -9.82
N ARG A 92 -3.13 -3.57 -10.79
CA ARG A 92 -4.10 -3.01 -11.72
C ARG A 92 -5.31 -2.42 -10.98
N THR A 93 -5.89 -3.15 -10.04
CA THR A 93 -7.04 -2.69 -9.24
C THR A 93 -6.70 -1.43 -8.42
N ILE A 94 -5.49 -1.37 -7.85
CA ILE A 94 -5.03 -0.16 -7.14
C ILE A 94 -4.96 1.04 -8.08
N LEU A 95 -4.36 0.88 -9.27
CA LEU A 95 -4.25 1.92 -10.27
C LEU A 95 -5.62 2.39 -10.78
N GLU A 96 -6.53 1.46 -11.06
CA GLU A 96 -7.90 1.74 -11.51
C GLU A 96 -8.72 2.45 -10.43
N THR A 97 -8.54 2.11 -9.17
CA THR A 97 -9.22 2.75 -8.04
C THR A 97 -8.80 4.22 -7.89
N GLU A 98 -7.52 4.52 -8.06
CA GLU A 98 -6.99 5.88 -7.89
C GLU A 98 -7.15 6.75 -9.15
N LEU A 99 -6.99 6.19 -10.34
CA LEU A 99 -7.06 6.91 -11.62
C LEU A 99 -8.46 6.92 -12.26
N GLY A 100 -9.29 5.92 -11.96
CA GLY A 100 -10.62 5.74 -12.55
C GLY A 100 -11.52 6.98 -12.44
N PRO A 101 -11.60 7.67 -11.28
CA PRO A 101 -12.41 8.90 -11.15
C PRO A 101 -12.00 10.02 -12.12
N TYR A 102 -10.80 10.00 -12.63
CA TYR A 102 -10.23 11.01 -13.52
C TYR A 102 -10.16 10.55 -14.98
N ALA A 103 -10.48 9.31 -15.27
CA ALA A 103 -10.54 8.73 -16.61
C ALA A 103 -11.81 9.22 -17.39
N THR A 104 -12.06 10.53 -17.41
CA THR A 104 -13.28 11.13 -17.94
C THR A 104 -13.34 11.19 -19.47
N ALA A 105 -12.18 11.22 -20.13
CA ALA A 105 -12.07 11.19 -21.59
C ALA A 105 -11.41 9.90 -22.04
N ALA A 106 -11.85 9.38 -23.19
CA ALA A 106 -11.25 8.17 -23.77
C ALA A 106 -9.74 8.38 -24.02
N GLY A 107 -8.91 7.56 -23.39
CA GLY A 107 -7.46 7.57 -23.57
C GLY A 107 -6.69 8.57 -22.71
N CYS A 108 -7.34 9.33 -21.81
CA CYS A 108 -6.61 10.19 -20.86
C CYS A 108 -5.84 9.40 -19.79
N VAL A 109 -6.24 8.15 -19.53
CA VAL A 109 -5.51 7.21 -18.67
C VAL A 109 -5.27 5.92 -19.45
N ARG A 110 -4.02 5.48 -19.51
CA ARG A 110 -3.62 4.20 -20.10
C ARG A 110 -2.86 3.37 -19.10
N LEU A 111 -3.32 2.15 -18.87
CA LEU A 111 -2.69 1.16 -17.97
C LEU A 111 -2.25 -0.04 -18.80
N ASP A 112 -0.96 -0.38 -18.73
CA ASP A 112 -0.37 -1.47 -19.53
C ASP A 112 0.63 -2.27 -18.71
N GLY A 113 0.39 -3.56 -18.57
CA GLY A 113 1.27 -4.47 -17.83
C GLY A 113 0.59 -5.80 -17.51
N PRO A 114 1.37 -6.80 -17.09
CA PRO A 114 0.86 -8.11 -16.70
C PRO A 114 0.02 -8.03 -15.41
N GLU A 115 -0.71 -9.10 -15.12
CA GLU A 115 -1.34 -9.23 -13.80
C GLU A 115 -0.25 -9.40 -12.74
N VAL A 116 -0.29 -8.55 -11.71
CA VAL A 116 0.66 -8.58 -10.58
C VAL A 116 -0.12 -8.46 -9.29
N HIS A 117 -0.02 -9.49 -8.46
CA HIS A 117 -0.58 -9.48 -7.12
C HIS A 117 0.48 -8.99 -6.12
N LEU A 118 0.11 -8.03 -5.30
CA LEU A 118 0.97 -7.42 -4.29
C LEU A 118 0.53 -7.91 -2.91
N ASP A 119 1.47 -8.30 -2.08
CA ASP A 119 1.20 -8.51 -0.66
C ASP A 119 0.63 -7.25 0.00
N ALA A 120 -0.02 -7.40 1.16
CA ALA A 120 -0.71 -6.30 1.83
C ALA A 120 0.17 -5.06 2.07
N ARG A 121 1.43 -5.23 2.49
CA ARG A 121 2.33 -4.09 2.77
C ARG A 121 2.75 -3.34 1.49
N PRO A 122 3.25 -3.98 0.43
CA PRO A 122 3.47 -3.32 -0.86
C PRO A 122 2.21 -2.67 -1.44
N ALA A 123 1.04 -3.30 -1.31
CA ALA A 123 -0.22 -2.74 -1.79
C ALA A 123 -0.55 -1.40 -1.13
N VAL A 124 -0.42 -1.29 0.21
CA VAL A 124 -0.63 -0.03 0.94
C VAL A 124 0.35 1.04 0.50
N VAL A 125 1.64 0.70 0.44
CA VAL A 125 2.70 1.66 0.10
C VAL A 125 2.56 2.18 -1.34
N LEU A 126 2.32 1.27 -2.29
CA LEU A 126 2.13 1.64 -3.70
C LEU A 126 0.80 2.36 -3.92
N GLY A 127 -0.27 1.98 -3.21
CA GLY A 127 -1.55 2.71 -3.26
C GLY A 127 -1.39 4.17 -2.84
N MET A 128 -0.67 4.43 -1.75
CA MET A 128 -0.35 5.79 -1.34
C MET A 128 0.54 6.52 -2.36
N ALA A 129 1.50 5.82 -2.97
CA ALA A 129 2.37 6.38 -4.00
C ALA A 129 1.57 6.79 -5.25
N VAL A 130 0.71 5.91 -5.74
CA VAL A 130 -0.19 6.18 -6.87
C VAL A 130 -1.13 7.34 -6.54
N HIS A 131 -1.70 7.38 -5.33
CA HIS A 131 -2.53 8.51 -4.91
C HIS A 131 -1.81 9.86 -4.98
N GLU A 132 -0.58 9.94 -4.48
CA GLU A 132 0.22 11.18 -4.52
C GLU A 132 0.54 11.60 -5.97
N LEU A 133 0.89 10.63 -6.84
CA LEU A 133 1.12 10.91 -8.26
C LEU A 133 -0.17 11.38 -8.94
N THR A 134 -1.30 10.70 -8.72
CA THR A 134 -2.61 11.06 -9.26
C THR A 134 -3.02 12.46 -8.80
N THR A 135 -2.90 12.75 -7.51
CA THR A 135 -3.24 14.07 -6.95
C THR A 135 -2.39 15.18 -7.57
N ASN A 136 -1.11 14.93 -7.79
CA ASN A 136 -0.23 15.90 -8.46
C ASN A 136 -0.63 16.09 -9.93
N ALA A 137 -0.92 15.01 -10.66
CA ALA A 137 -1.38 15.08 -12.05
C ALA A 137 -2.68 15.87 -12.18
N VAL A 138 -3.62 15.71 -11.25
CA VAL A 138 -4.91 16.44 -11.24
C VAL A 138 -4.75 17.90 -10.85
N LYS A 139 -3.92 18.22 -9.84
CA LYS A 139 -3.82 19.59 -9.31
C LYS A 139 -2.99 20.51 -10.18
N GLN A 140 -1.93 20.01 -10.80
CA GLN A 140 -0.96 20.83 -11.52
C GLN A 140 -0.23 20.09 -12.65
N GLY A 141 -0.55 18.84 -12.89
CA GLY A 141 0.04 17.99 -13.92
C GLY A 141 -0.89 17.77 -15.12
N ALA A 142 -0.68 16.66 -15.84
CA ALA A 142 -1.37 16.36 -17.08
C ALA A 142 -2.90 16.33 -16.95
N LEU A 143 -3.44 15.75 -15.88
CA LEU A 143 -4.89 15.63 -15.69
C LEU A 143 -5.58 16.97 -15.35
N ALA A 144 -4.83 18.06 -15.16
CA ALA A 144 -5.40 19.41 -15.07
C ALA A 144 -5.71 20.01 -16.45
N ALA A 145 -5.16 19.46 -17.54
CA ALA A 145 -5.36 19.93 -18.91
C ALA A 145 -6.34 19.01 -19.66
N ALA A 146 -7.16 19.60 -20.54
CA ALA A 146 -8.15 18.84 -21.31
C ALA A 146 -7.53 17.80 -22.27
N SER A 147 -6.31 18.06 -22.78
CA SER A 147 -5.55 17.18 -23.65
C SER A 147 -4.58 16.26 -22.92
N GLY A 148 -4.41 16.48 -21.58
CA GLY A 148 -3.41 15.79 -20.80
C GLY A 148 -3.73 14.32 -20.61
N ARG A 149 -2.67 13.53 -20.51
CA ARG A 149 -2.75 12.07 -20.43
C ARG A 149 -1.78 11.53 -19.37
N VAL A 150 -2.18 10.44 -18.74
CA VAL A 150 -1.33 9.65 -17.86
C VAL A 150 -1.17 8.25 -18.43
N GLN A 151 0.06 7.81 -18.57
CA GLN A 151 0.39 6.45 -18.97
C GLN A 151 1.13 5.76 -17.83
N VAL A 152 0.65 4.59 -17.44
CA VAL A 152 1.30 3.75 -16.44
C VAL A 152 1.59 2.39 -17.04
N GLY A 153 2.86 2.08 -17.21
CA GLY A 153 3.33 0.77 -17.62
C GLY A 153 3.99 0.04 -16.46
N TRP A 154 3.89 -1.28 -16.40
CA TRP A 154 4.65 -2.06 -15.41
C TRP A 154 5.04 -3.42 -15.94
N LYS A 155 6.13 -3.94 -15.39
CA LYS A 155 6.67 -5.25 -15.71
C LYS A 155 7.42 -5.83 -14.53
N ILE A 156 7.64 -7.15 -14.55
CA ILE A 156 8.56 -7.81 -13.64
C ILE A 156 9.88 -8.04 -14.39
N ASP A 157 10.93 -7.40 -13.91
CA ASP A 157 12.29 -7.57 -14.40
C ASP A 157 13.07 -8.49 -13.45
N ASN A 158 14.03 -9.24 -13.99
CA ASN A 158 14.99 -9.99 -13.17
C ASN A 158 16.31 -9.21 -13.12
N ARG A 159 16.64 -8.68 -11.95
CA ARG A 159 17.89 -7.92 -11.74
C ARG A 159 18.79 -8.65 -10.75
N GLY A 160 19.87 -9.24 -11.25
CA GLY A 160 20.84 -9.95 -10.39
C GLY A 160 20.29 -11.19 -9.70
N GLY A 161 19.27 -11.85 -10.24
CA GLY A 161 18.62 -13.02 -9.65
C GLY A 161 17.43 -12.72 -8.75
N GLU A 162 17.13 -11.44 -8.51
CA GLU A 162 15.93 -11.00 -7.77
C GLU A 162 14.88 -10.46 -8.73
N ALA A 163 13.62 -10.87 -8.55
CA ALA A 163 12.51 -10.34 -9.29
C ALA A 163 12.18 -8.93 -8.76
N VAL A 164 12.08 -7.97 -9.67
CA VAL A 164 11.81 -6.57 -9.37
C VAL A 164 10.60 -6.11 -10.17
N LEU A 165 9.57 -5.62 -9.48
CA LEU A 165 8.48 -4.91 -10.12
C LEU A 165 8.94 -3.51 -10.48
N ALA A 166 8.97 -3.22 -11.77
CA ALA A 166 9.23 -1.89 -12.32
C ALA A 166 7.91 -1.26 -12.78
N ILE A 167 7.59 -0.07 -12.28
CA ILE A 167 6.41 0.71 -12.63
C ILE A 167 6.89 2.03 -13.20
N ASP A 168 6.45 2.34 -14.42
CA ASP A 168 6.76 3.58 -15.12
C ASP A 168 5.47 4.40 -15.26
N TRP A 169 5.45 5.55 -14.61
CA TRP A 169 4.39 6.55 -14.69
C TRP A 169 4.89 7.70 -15.55
N CYS A 170 4.14 8.11 -16.57
CA CYS A 170 4.44 9.30 -17.38
C CYS A 170 3.20 10.15 -17.61
N GLU A 171 3.36 11.43 -17.37
CA GLU A 171 2.40 12.48 -17.72
C GLU A 171 2.78 13.08 -19.08
N LEU A 172 1.80 13.26 -19.95
CA LEU A 172 1.95 13.74 -21.32
C LEU A 172 0.94 14.85 -21.62
N ASP A 173 1.30 15.78 -22.48
CA ASP A 173 0.43 16.87 -22.95
C ASP A 173 -0.16 17.72 -21.80
N GLY A 174 0.55 17.74 -20.67
CA GLY A 174 0.20 18.57 -19.51
C GLY A 174 0.60 20.03 -19.66
N PRO A 175 0.33 20.85 -18.63
CA PRO A 175 0.79 22.23 -18.57
C PRO A 175 2.32 22.28 -18.64
N THR A 176 2.86 23.20 -19.46
CA THR A 176 4.31 23.37 -19.55
C THR A 176 4.89 23.80 -18.20
N LEU A 177 5.80 23.01 -17.66
CA LEU A 177 6.49 23.32 -16.40
C LEU A 177 7.47 24.47 -16.65
N ALA A 178 7.19 25.64 -16.09
CA ALA A 178 8.00 26.85 -16.28
C ALA A 178 9.39 26.78 -15.60
N ALA A 179 9.55 25.92 -14.60
CA ALA A 179 10.82 25.61 -13.91
C ALA A 179 10.71 24.23 -13.28
N GLN A 180 11.86 23.58 -12.99
CA GLN A 180 11.84 22.38 -12.15
C GLN A 180 11.21 22.73 -10.79
N PRO A 181 10.03 22.17 -10.46
CA PRO A 181 9.46 22.42 -9.15
C PRO A 181 10.44 21.90 -8.11
N SER A 182 10.68 22.69 -7.05
CA SER A 182 11.41 22.17 -5.90
C SER A 182 10.75 20.87 -5.46
N LEU A 183 11.53 19.84 -5.19
CA LEU A 183 11.03 18.55 -4.69
C LEU A 183 9.99 18.82 -3.61
N GLY A 184 8.74 18.77 -4.02
CA GLY A 184 7.59 19.02 -3.15
C GLY A 184 7.55 18.01 -2.01
N PHE A 185 6.68 18.24 -1.08
CA PHE A 185 6.52 17.37 0.06
C PHE A 185 6.11 15.94 -0.36
N GLY A 186 5.18 15.80 -1.34
CA GLY A 186 4.73 14.51 -1.88
C GLY A 186 5.89 13.69 -2.47
N SER A 187 6.74 14.30 -3.27
CA SER A 187 7.89 13.63 -3.90
C SER A 187 8.91 13.10 -2.86
N ARG A 188 9.12 13.84 -1.78
CA ARG A 188 9.98 13.39 -0.67
C ARG A 188 9.36 12.24 0.10
N LEU A 189 8.05 12.29 0.33
CA LEU A 189 7.31 11.22 0.97
C LEU A 189 7.40 9.95 0.14
N LEU A 190 7.06 10.02 -1.15
CA LEU A 190 7.14 8.91 -2.09
C LEU A 190 8.51 8.23 -2.02
N ARG A 191 9.58 9.01 -2.15
CA ARG A 191 10.94 8.48 -2.09
C ARG A 191 11.23 7.80 -0.76
N GLN A 192 10.88 8.45 0.36
CA GLN A 192 11.13 7.91 1.68
C GLN A 192 10.37 6.60 1.93
N THR A 193 9.10 6.55 1.53
CA THR A 193 8.24 5.39 1.75
C THR A 193 8.68 4.22 0.88
N ILE A 194 8.89 4.43 -0.43
CA ILE A 194 9.38 3.39 -1.34
C ILE A 194 10.74 2.84 -0.88
N THR A 195 11.68 3.72 -0.52
CA THR A 195 13.03 3.29 -0.14
C THR A 195 13.07 2.60 1.21
N ARG A 196 12.36 3.12 2.22
CA ARG A 196 12.46 2.59 3.59
C ARG A 196 11.55 1.39 3.84
N GLU A 197 10.36 1.40 3.25
CA GLU A 197 9.37 0.37 3.56
C GLU A 197 9.41 -0.80 2.58
N LEU A 198 9.82 -0.56 1.33
CA LEU A 198 9.88 -1.59 0.30
C LEU A 198 11.31 -1.91 -0.17
N ALA A 199 12.33 -1.28 0.42
CA ALA A 199 13.72 -1.37 -0.07
C ALA A 199 13.83 -1.06 -1.58
N GLY A 200 12.88 -0.29 -2.10
CA GLY A 200 12.75 0.04 -3.51
C GLY A 200 13.52 1.30 -3.89
N GLN A 201 13.49 1.60 -5.17
CA GLN A 201 14.07 2.81 -5.75
C GLN A 201 12.97 3.64 -6.40
N LEU A 202 13.11 4.96 -6.34
CA LEU A 202 12.23 5.90 -7.00
C LEU A 202 13.07 6.95 -7.72
N ASP A 203 12.84 7.04 -9.03
CA ASP A 203 13.37 8.11 -9.89
C ASP A 203 12.24 8.99 -10.37
N LEU A 204 12.31 10.28 -10.08
CA LEU A 204 11.31 11.28 -10.46
C LEU A 204 11.98 12.33 -11.35
N ARG A 205 11.50 12.43 -12.56
CA ARG A 205 12.00 13.38 -13.58
C ARG A 205 10.90 14.35 -13.95
N TYR A 206 11.26 15.61 -13.98
CA TYR A 206 10.40 16.68 -14.44
C TYR A 206 10.77 17.01 -15.90
N GLU A 207 9.90 16.65 -16.80
CA GLU A 207 10.07 16.89 -18.23
C GLU A 207 9.23 18.12 -18.65
N ARG A 208 9.43 18.59 -19.86
CA ARG A 208 8.77 19.81 -20.34
C ARG A 208 7.24 19.71 -20.35
N GLU A 209 6.72 18.53 -20.61
CA GLU A 209 5.29 18.24 -20.83
C GLU A 209 4.63 17.52 -19.67
N GLY A 210 5.37 17.26 -18.57
CA GLY A 210 4.83 16.56 -17.43
C GLY A 210 5.88 15.89 -16.55
N VAL A 211 5.42 15.03 -15.68
CA VAL A 211 6.26 14.28 -14.73
C VAL A 211 6.37 12.83 -15.17
N CYS A 212 7.59 12.31 -15.23
CA CYS A 212 7.85 10.88 -15.35
C CYS A 212 8.44 10.33 -14.05
N CYS A 213 7.91 9.22 -13.57
CA CYS A 213 8.33 8.56 -12.35
C CYS A 213 8.54 7.07 -12.61
N THR A 214 9.71 6.57 -12.27
CA THR A 214 10.00 5.13 -12.28
C THR A 214 10.12 4.63 -10.85
N ILE A 215 9.33 3.61 -10.50
CA ILE A 215 9.36 2.93 -9.20
C ILE A 215 9.85 1.51 -9.43
N ALA A 216 10.88 1.08 -8.71
CA ALA A 216 11.39 -0.28 -8.75
C ALA A 216 11.33 -0.88 -7.34
N VAL A 217 10.59 -1.98 -7.18
CA VAL A 217 10.38 -2.63 -5.88
C VAL A 217 10.74 -4.10 -5.98
N PRO A 218 11.59 -4.65 -5.10
CA PRO A 218 11.83 -6.08 -5.03
C PRO A 218 10.51 -6.82 -4.77
N THR A 219 10.20 -7.79 -5.61
CA THR A 219 9.10 -8.71 -5.33
C THR A 219 9.71 -9.89 -4.58
N GLY A 220 9.38 -10.06 -3.29
CA GLY A 220 9.81 -11.25 -2.54
C GLY A 220 9.45 -12.53 -3.30
N SER A 221 10.10 -13.62 -2.99
CA SER A 221 10.07 -14.91 -3.71
C SER A 221 8.67 -15.58 -3.89
N GLY A 222 7.60 -14.88 -3.59
CA GLY A 222 6.21 -15.38 -3.62
C GLY A 222 5.47 -15.17 -4.95
N ASN A 223 5.97 -14.38 -5.89
CA ASN A 223 5.19 -13.93 -7.06
C ASN A 223 5.58 -14.64 -8.38
N GLN A 224 6.00 -15.91 -8.33
CA GLN A 224 6.26 -16.73 -9.52
C GLN A 224 5.05 -17.57 -9.94
N GLN A 225 3.85 -17.02 -10.02
CA GLN A 225 2.70 -17.69 -10.64
C GLN A 225 2.00 -16.74 -11.61
N ALA A 226 2.55 -16.58 -12.79
CA ALA A 226 1.84 -16.29 -14.04
C ALA A 226 2.82 -16.38 -15.20
N ALA A 227 2.96 -17.56 -15.77
CA ALA A 227 3.48 -17.80 -17.12
C ALA A 227 2.46 -18.68 -17.83
#